data_31c6fcd348984f97cf83bfe2eaae80ff
#
_entry.id   31c6fcd348984f97cf83bfe2eaae80ff
#
_cell.length_a   1.000
_cell.length_b   1.000
_cell.length_c   1.000
_cell.angle_alpha   90.00
_cell.angle_beta   90.00
_cell.angle_gamma   90.00
#
_symmetry.space_group_name_H-M   'P 1'
#
loop_
_entity.id
_entity.type
_entity.pdbx_description
1 polymer ?
#
loop_
_entity_poly.entity_id
_entity_poly.type
_entity_poly.pdbx_seq_one_letter_code
_entity_poly.pdbx_strand_id
1 'polypeptide(L)'
;MSGGRGLKDYNCVNEKTEMKMKAFKQMALIAVLSVVALQVGAQATTSPTFDKVLTSRRSVRNYDATKKISEAEVRTLIRAAQNAPSWANQQPTKYYVAISDKKLKAVQDLVGGNKERIKNAPVLIVSTYERGKSGFFRGEKTNEIGDGWGAYDNGLSNCYLILQARAMGFDTLIMGMREADKLRTLFNIPENETVMAVIALGYRAEEPRTPRHRELDEIVKFF
;
A
#
# COMPACT_ATOMS: atom_id res chain seq x y z
N MET A 1 69.50 -15.76 -52.92
CA MET A 1 69.04 -15.25 -51.63
C MET A 1 67.68 -14.54 -51.81
N SER A 2 66.58 -15.25 -51.71
CA SER A 2 65.22 -14.70 -51.79
C SER A 2 64.27 -15.70 -51.11
N GLY A 3 64.02 -15.52 -49.85
CA GLY A 3 63.17 -16.49 -49.13
C GLY A 3 62.61 -16.00 -47.78
N GLY A 4 62.75 -14.69 -47.44
CA GLY A 4 62.43 -14.24 -46.04
C GLY A 4 61.26 -13.26 -45.93
N ARG A 5 60.60 -12.81 -47.01
CA ARG A 5 59.53 -11.80 -46.91
C ARG A 5 58.10 -12.41 -46.86
N GLY A 6 57.85 -13.55 -47.45
CA GLY A 6 56.51 -14.11 -47.52
C GLY A 6 55.95 -14.69 -46.19
N LEU A 7 56.78 -15.16 -45.29
CA LEU A 7 56.32 -15.72 -44.01
C LEU A 7 55.94 -14.66 -42.96
N LYS A 8 56.57 -13.49 -42.97
CA LYS A 8 56.22 -12.38 -42.04
C LYS A 8 54.87 -11.73 -42.36
N ASP A 9 54.55 -11.65 -43.64
CA ASP A 9 53.24 -11.07 -44.08
C ASP A 9 52.10 -12.02 -43.82
N TYR A 10 52.31 -13.33 -43.92
CA TYR A 10 51.27 -14.34 -43.59
C TYR A 10 50.91 -14.41 -42.12
N ASN A 11 51.91 -14.24 -41.21
CA ASN A 11 51.67 -14.24 -39.75
C ASN A 11 50.94 -12.93 -39.34
N CYS A 12 51.31 -11.78 -39.91
CA CYS A 12 50.65 -10.49 -39.60
C CYS A 12 49.19 -10.45 -40.04
N VAL A 13 48.84 -11.06 -41.17
CA VAL A 13 47.44 -11.16 -41.65
C VAL A 13 46.62 -12.11 -40.75
N ASN A 14 47.21 -13.22 -40.32
CA ASN A 14 46.52 -14.18 -39.45
C ASN A 14 46.23 -13.61 -38.05
N GLU A 15 47.23 -12.90 -37.45
CA GLU A 15 47.05 -12.22 -36.15
C GLU A 15 45.95 -11.14 -36.20
N LYS A 16 45.91 -10.33 -37.25
CA LYS A 16 44.83 -9.32 -37.45
C LYS A 16 43.47 -9.95 -37.64
N THR A 17 43.39 -11.10 -38.29
CA THR A 17 42.14 -11.83 -38.47
C THR A 17 41.67 -12.46 -37.16
N GLU A 18 42.55 -13.04 -36.38
CA GLU A 18 42.24 -13.58 -35.05
C GLU A 18 41.79 -12.47 -34.07
N MET A 19 42.45 -11.32 -34.07
CA MET A 19 42.03 -10.18 -33.24
C MET A 19 40.65 -9.68 -33.63
N LYS A 20 40.32 -9.58 -34.93
CA LYS A 20 38.98 -9.21 -35.39
C LYS A 20 37.90 -10.21 -34.98
N MET A 21 38.21 -11.51 -35.07
CA MET A 21 37.32 -12.57 -34.64
C MET A 21 37.10 -12.55 -33.11
N LYS A 22 38.14 -12.30 -32.30
CA LYS A 22 37.99 -12.15 -30.84
C LYS A 22 37.16 -10.94 -30.48
N ALA A 23 37.39 -9.78 -31.11
CA ALA A 23 36.59 -8.59 -30.92
C ALA A 23 35.12 -8.78 -31.31
N PHE A 24 34.86 -9.45 -32.43
CA PHE A 24 33.50 -9.76 -32.89
C PHE A 24 32.78 -10.69 -31.91
N LYS A 25 33.45 -11.74 -31.38
CA LYS A 25 32.89 -12.63 -30.37
C LYS A 25 32.60 -11.91 -29.05
N GLN A 26 33.47 -11.00 -28.62
CA GLN A 26 33.23 -10.18 -27.44
C GLN A 26 32.03 -9.21 -27.62
N MET A 27 31.94 -8.55 -28.77
CA MET A 27 30.77 -7.69 -29.06
C MET A 27 29.46 -8.47 -29.15
N ALA A 28 29.49 -9.67 -29.76
CA ALA A 28 28.32 -10.54 -29.81
C ALA A 28 27.90 -11.01 -28.39
N LEU A 29 28.87 -11.34 -27.52
CA LEU A 29 28.59 -11.73 -26.14
C LEU A 29 28.00 -10.57 -25.31
N ILE A 30 28.52 -9.35 -25.48
CA ILE A 30 28.00 -8.14 -24.82
C ILE A 30 26.58 -7.83 -25.31
N ALA A 31 26.31 -7.98 -26.62
CA ALA A 31 24.98 -7.78 -27.19
C ALA A 31 23.96 -8.79 -26.65
N VAL A 32 24.35 -10.05 -26.50
CA VAL A 32 23.49 -11.10 -25.91
C VAL A 32 23.23 -10.83 -24.42
N LEU A 33 24.26 -10.45 -23.66
CA LEU A 33 24.12 -10.10 -22.26
C LEU A 33 23.25 -8.85 -22.03
N SER A 34 23.30 -7.84 -22.92
CA SER A 34 22.47 -6.67 -22.85
C SER A 34 20.99 -6.98 -23.17
N VAL A 35 20.72 -7.88 -24.12
CA VAL A 35 19.34 -8.31 -24.43
C VAL A 35 18.76 -9.13 -23.29
N VAL A 36 19.55 -10.00 -22.64
CA VAL A 36 19.11 -10.77 -21.47
C VAL A 36 18.86 -9.85 -20.26
N ALA A 37 19.71 -8.85 -20.04
CA ALA A 37 19.51 -7.87 -18.97
C ALA A 37 18.25 -7.00 -19.17
N LEU A 38 17.91 -6.67 -20.41
CA LEU A 38 16.65 -5.97 -20.73
C LEU A 38 15.40 -6.84 -20.53
N GLN A 39 15.50 -8.15 -20.64
CA GLN A 39 14.36 -9.06 -20.39
C GLN A 39 14.15 -9.37 -18.89
N VAL A 40 15.18 -9.28 -18.07
CA VAL A 40 15.06 -9.50 -16.62
C VAL A 40 14.49 -8.26 -15.89
N GLY A 41 14.48 -7.08 -16.51
CA GLY A 41 14.01 -5.82 -15.92
C GLY A 41 12.53 -5.48 -16.11
N ALA A 42 11.76 -6.24 -16.87
CA ALA A 42 10.37 -5.89 -17.22
C ALA A 42 9.37 -7.00 -16.91
N GLN A 43 9.38 -7.53 -15.69
CA GLN A 43 8.12 -7.96 -15.11
C GLN A 43 7.41 -6.69 -14.64
N ALA A 44 6.74 -5.99 -15.55
CA ALA A 44 5.73 -5.02 -15.21
C ALA A 44 4.68 -5.78 -14.39
N THR A 45 4.72 -5.62 -13.06
CA THR A 45 3.61 -6.02 -12.20
C THR A 45 2.44 -5.18 -12.67
N THR A 46 1.62 -5.72 -13.56
CA THR A 46 0.39 -5.05 -14.00
C THR A 46 -0.44 -4.83 -12.74
N SER A 47 -0.67 -3.56 -12.41
CA SER A 47 -1.58 -3.22 -11.31
C SER A 47 -2.92 -3.93 -11.55
N PRO A 48 -3.53 -4.52 -10.52
CA PRO A 48 -4.82 -5.19 -10.69
C PRO A 48 -5.85 -4.19 -11.19
N THR A 49 -6.79 -4.65 -12.03
CA THR A 49 -7.93 -3.83 -12.44
C THR A 49 -8.74 -3.40 -11.20
N PHE A 50 -9.44 -2.27 -11.31
CA PHE A 50 -10.26 -1.75 -10.21
C PHE A 50 -11.30 -2.78 -9.73
N ASP A 51 -11.97 -3.48 -10.64
CA ASP A 51 -12.90 -4.55 -10.30
C ASP A 51 -12.25 -5.68 -9.50
N LYS A 52 -11.03 -6.06 -9.86
CA LYS A 52 -10.27 -7.07 -9.12
C LYS A 52 -9.91 -6.58 -7.71
N VAL A 53 -9.59 -5.30 -7.54
CA VAL A 53 -9.36 -4.70 -6.22
C VAL A 53 -10.63 -4.76 -5.37
N LEU A 54 -11.77 -4.29 -5.89
CA LEU A 54 -13.05 -4.30 -5.20
C LEU A 54 -13.46 -5.73 -4.78
N THR A 55 -13.40 -6.68 -5.71
CA THR A 55 -13.87 -8.05 -5.50
C THR A 55 -12.92 -8.92 -4.68
N SER A 56 -11.63 -8.57 -4.58
CA SER A 56 -10.62 -9.33 -3.81
C SER A 56 -10.30 -8.74 -2.42
N ARG A 57 -10.69 -7.48 -2.14
CA ARG A 57 -10.49 -6.88 -0.83
C ARG A 57 -11.29 -7.62 0.24
N ARG A 58 -10.64 -7.99 1.32
CA ARG A 58 -11.25 -8.68 2.47
C ARG A 58 -10.78 -8.07 3.79
N SER A 59 -11.55 -8.28 4.85
CA SER A 59 -11.11 -8.04 6.23
C SER A 59 -10.24 -9.21 6.67
N VAL A 60 -8.92 -8.99 6.72
CA VAL A 60 -7.93 -10.02 7.02
C VAL A 60 -7.64 -10.04 8.52
N ARG A 61 -7.58 -11.24 9.12
CA ARG A 61 -7.43 -11.47 10.55
C ARG A 61 -6.26 -12.38 10.91
N ASN A 62 -5.39 -12.65 9.94
CA ASN A 62 -4.16 -13.39 10.13
C ASN A 62 -3.12 -12.84 9.14
N TYR A 63 -1.98 -12.37 9.66
CA TYR A 63 -0.95 -11.69 8.87
C TYR A 63 0.35 -12.48 8.86
N ASP A 64 1.07 -12.40 7.74
CA ASP A 64 2.39 -13.01 7.55
C ASP A 64 3.44 -12.22 8.34
N ALA A 65 3.96 -12.84 9.41
CA ALA A 65 4.93 -12.22 10.31
C ALA A 65 6.29 -11.93 9.66
N THR A 66 6.59 -12.58 8.52
CA THR A 66 7.88 -12.45 7.82
C THR A 66 7.95 -11.22 6.92
N LYS A 67 6.80 -10.66 6.56
CA LYS A 67 6.69 -9.53 5.64
C LYS A 67 6.58 -8.21 6.38
N LYS A 68 7.28 -7.21 5.89
CA LYS A 68 7.27 -5.85 6.43
C LYS A 68 6.67 -4.88 5.41
N ILE A 69 6.23 -3.74 5.90
CA ILE A 69 5.75 -2.62 5.08
C ILE A 69 6.54 -1.39 5.51
N SER A 70 7.11 -0.69 4.55
CA SER A 70 7.91 0.51 4.77
C SER A 70 7.04 1.75 5.03
N GLU A 71 7.62 2.77 5.66
CA GLU A 71 6.98 4.07 5.82
C GLU A 71 6.60 4.69 4.46
N ALA A 72 7.43 4.53 3.43
CA ALA A 72 7.17 5.03 2.09
C ALA A 72 5.89 4.42 1.46
N GLU A 73 5.68 3.12 1.66
CA GLU A 73 4.46 2.43 1.23
C GLU A 73 3.24 2.95 2.00
N VAL A 74 3.34 3.11 3.32
CA VAL A 74 2.25 3.70 4.11
C VAL A 74 1.93 5.13 3.65
N ARG A 75 2.93 5.96 3.37
CA ARG A 75 2.73 7.30 2.80
C ARG A 75 1.98 7.27 1.47
N THR A 76 2.25 6.28 0.63
CA THR A 76 1.52 6.08 -0.64
C THR A 76 0.03 5.80 -0.39
N LEU A 77 -0.30 4.97 0.61
CA LEU A 77 -1.69 4.71 1.00
C LEU A 77 -2.39 5.97 1.51
N ILE A 78 -1.71 6.76 2.34
CA ILE A 78 -2.28 7.99 2.89
C ILE A 78 -2.49 9.04 1.77
N ARG A 79 -1.58 9.15 0.80
CA ARG A 79 -1.79 9.99 -0.39
C ARG A 79 -3.03 9.58 -1.19
N ALA A 80 -3.28 8.29 -1.33
CA ALA A 80 -4.52 7.82 -1.96
C ALA A 80 -5.74 8.25 -1.15
N ALA A 81 -5.71 8.14 0.18
CA ALA A 81 -6.78 8.57 1.07
C ALA A 81 -7.06 10.09 0.98
N GLN A 82 -6.05 10.92 0.67
CA GLN A 82 -6.22 12.36 0.46
C GLN A 82 -7.08 12.71 -0.77
N ASN A 83 -7.23 11.79 -1.74
CA ASN A 83 -8.10 12.00 -2.91
C ASN A 83 -9.58 11.72 -2.60
N ALA A 84 -9.92 11.23 -1.41
CA ALA A 84 -11.31 11.04 -1.04
C ALA A 84 -12.04 12.38 -0.93
N PRO A 85 -13.28 12.47 -1.42
CA PRO A 85 -14.08 13.66 -1.22
C PRO A 85 -14.40 13.87 0.26
N SER A 86 -14.62 15.12 0.65
CA SER A 86 -15.12 15.47 1.98
C SER A 86 -16.10 16.64 1.90
N TRP A 87 -16.90 16.81 2.94
CA TRP A 87 -17.81 17.96 3.07
C TRP A 87 -17.07 19.26 2.78
N ALA A 88 -17.51 20.02 1.76
CA ALA A 88 -16.91 21.27 1.34
C ALA A 88 -15.37 21.26 1.29
N ASN A 89 -14.78 20.10 0.97
CA ASN A 89 -13.35 19.85 0.96
C ASN A 89 -12.65 20.14 2.31
N GLN A 90 -13.32 19.89 3.42
CA GLN A 90 -12.81 20.17 4.77
C GLN A 90 -11.67 19.23 5.20
N GLN A 91 -11.52 18.06 4.58
CA GLN A 91 -10.45 17.09 4.79
C GLN A 91 -10.18 16.79 6.29
N PRO A 92 -11.20 16.39 7.07
CA PRO A 92 -11.10 16.29 8.53
C PRO A 92 -10.27 15.10 8.99
N THR A 93 -10.00 14.11 8.12
CA THR A 93 -9.36 12.86 8.49
C THR A 93 -7.88 13.04 8.80
N LYS A 94 -7.43 12.41 9.90
CA LYS A 94 -6.02 12.30 10.31
C LYS A 94 -5.65 10.84 10.55
N TYR A 95 -4.35 10.54 10.44
CA TYR A 95 -3.81 9.19 10.64
C TYR A 95 -2.59 9.22 11.55
N TYR A 96 -2.57 8.34 12.55
CA TYR A 96 -1.46 8.12 13.47
C TYR A 96 -0.96 6.69 13.29
N VAL A 97 0.31 6.55 12.90
CA VAL A 97 0.83 5.27 12.41
C VAL A 97 1.81 4.67 13.42
N ALA A 98 1.57 3.43 13.81
CA ALA A 98 2.48 2.58 14.57
C ALA A 98 3.22 1.64 13.61
N ILE A 99 4.57 1.72 13.61
CA ILE A 99 5.46 0.84 12.84
C ILE A 99 6.49 0.19 13.78
N SER A 100 6.95 0.90 14.81
CA SER A 100 7.92 0.34 15.76
C SER A 100 7.27 -0.74 16.64
N ASP A 101 8.02 -1.79 16.97
CA ASP A 101 7.52 -2.91 17.79
C ASP A 101 6.87 -2.45 19.09
N LYS A 102 7.47 -1.45 19.76
CA LYS A 102 6.92 -0.86 21.00
C LYS A 102 5.55 -0.24 20.76
N LYS A 103 5.36 0.53 19.68
CA LYS A 103 4.07 1.18 19.35
C LYS A 103 3.06 0.15 18.86
N LEU A 104 3.47 -0.82 18.05
CA LEU A 104 2.61 -1.92 17.58
C LEU A 104 2.02 -2.67 18.77
N LYS A 105 2.86 -3.11 19.72
CA LYS A 105 2.41 -3.81 20.92
C LYS A 105 1.46 -2.96 21.74
N ALA A 106 1.76 -1.69 21.96
CA ALA A 106 0.91 -0.78 22.72
C ALA A 106 -0.48 -0.62 22.07
N VAL A 107 -0.57 -0.49 20.74
CA VAL A 107 -1.86 -0.41 20.03
C VAL A 107 -2.60 -1.74 20.05
N GLN A 108 -1.91 -2.87 19.89
CA GLN A 108 -2.51 -4.21 19.98
C GLN A 108 -3.22 -4.44 21.31
N ASP A 109 -2.66 -3.94 22.41
CA ASP A 109 -3.26 -4.07 23.73
C ASP A 109 -4.55 -3.22 23.90
N LEU A 110 -4.83 -2.29 22.97
CA LEU A 110 -5.95 -1.35 23.02
C LEU A 110 -7.11 -1.67 22.05
N VAL A 111 -7.08 -2.81 21.37
CA VAL A 111 -8.13 -3.21 20.39
C VAL A 111 -8.99 -4.39 20.87
N GLY A 112 -8.97 -4.67 22.16
CA GLY A 112 -9.79 -5.71 22.80
C GLY A 112 -9.60 -7.09 22.13
N GLY A 113 -10.68 -7.79 21.85
CA GLY A 113 -10.67 -9.14 21.28
C GLY A 113 -10.04 -9.27 19.89
N ASN A 114 -9.64 -8.15 19.25
CA ASN A 114 -8.94 -8.20 17.97
C ASN A 114 -7.42 -8.38 18.13
N LYS A 115 -6.87 -8.29 19.34
CA LYS A 115 -5.43 -8.36 19.61
C LYS A 115 -4.76 -9.55 18.91
N GLU A 116 -5.27 -10.77 19.14
CA GLU A 116 -4.68 -11.98 18.53
C GLU A 116 -4.81 -12.02 17.00
N ARG A 117 -5.86 -11.41 16.45
CA ARG A 117 -6.11 -11.36 15.00
C ARG A 117 -5.12 -10.48 14.25
N ILE A 118 -4.48 -9.56 14.94
CA ILE A 118 -3.58 -8.57 14.34
C ILE A 118 -2.15 -8.63 14.87
N LYS A 119 -1.80 -9.63 15.69
CA LYS A 119 -0.50 -9.74 16.35
C LYS A 119 0.71 -9.67 15.42
N ASN A 120 0.55 -10.13 14.17
CA ASN A 120 1.59 -10.15 13.15
C ASN A 120 1.45 -9.02 12.11
N ALA A 121 0.49 -8.10 12.28
CA ALA A 121 0.37 -6.96 11.38
C ALA A 121 1.57 -6.02 11.55
N PRO A 122 2.35 -5.74 10.48
CA PRO A 122 3.55 -4.90 10.56
C PRO A 122 3.24 -3.42 10.74
N VAL A 123 2.00 -2.98 10.51
CA VAL A 123 1.57 -1.59 10.66
C VAL A 123 0.17 -1.54 11.27
N LEU A 124 -0.03 -0.63 12.23
CA LEU A 124 -1.33 -0.29 12.78
C LEU A 124 -1.55 1.21 12.65
N ILE A 125 -2.70 1.60 12.10
CA ILE A 125 -3.05 3.00 11.81
C ILE A 125 -4.26 3.39 12.63
N VAL A 126 -4.13 4.39 13.50
CA VAL A 126 -5.27 5.00 14.18
C VAL A 126 -5.84 6.07 13.27
N SER A 127 -7.11 5.93 12.90
CA SER A 127 -7.84 6.87 12.05
C SER A 127 -8.73 7.75 12.90
N THR A 128 -8.62 9.06 12.71
CA THR A 128 -9.38 10.09 13.43
C THR A 128 -10.01 11.08 12.47
N TYR A 129 -10.93 11.90 12.98
CA TYR A 129 -11.40 13.09 12.27
C TYR A 129 -11.55 14.27 13.23
N GLU A 130 -11.29 15.47 12.72
CA GLU A 130 -11.50 16.74 13.45
C GLU A 130 -12.99 17.04 13.55
N ARG A 131 -13.47 17.26 14.78
CA ARG A 131 -14.85 17.70 15.04
C ARG A 131 -15.06 19.16 14.65
N GLY A 132 -16.30 19.50 14.35
CA GLY A 132 -16.70 20.88 14.00
C GLY A 132 -16.21 21.34 12.63
N LYS A 133 -15.70 20.43 11.79
CA LYS A 133 -15.27 20.72 10.40
C LYS A 133 -16.37 20.36 9.40
N SER A 134 -16.51 19.06 9.10
CA SER A 134 -17.51 18.57 8.16
C SER A 134 -18.92 18.66 8.78
N GLY A 135 -19.88 19.16 8.00
CA GLY A 135 -21.23 19.39 8.45
C GLY A 135 -21.45 20.72 9.17
N PHE A 136 -20.44 21.60 9.18
CA PHE A 136 -20.51 22.93 9.81
C PHE A 136 -20.22 24.04 8.80
N PHE A 137 -20.87 25.21 9.01
CA PHE A 137 -20.58 26.44 8.31
C PHE A 137 -20.55 27.58 9.31
N ARG A 138 -19.46 28.32 9.36
CA ARG A 138 -19.21 29.44 10.33
C ARG A 138 -19.42 29.02 11.79
N GLY A 139 -19.08 27.74 12.12
CA GLY A 139 -19.22 27.21 13.47
C GLY A 139 -20.58 26.61 13.80
N GLU A 140 -21.59 26.81 12.93
CA GLU A 140 -22.93 26.27 13.14
C GLU A 140 -23.18 24.99 12.34
N LYS A 141 -23.96 24.06 12.91
CA LYS A 141 -24.39 22.86 12.21
C LYS A 141 -25.23 23.21 10.99
N THR A 142 -24.92 22.63 9.85
CA THR A 142 -25.70 22.84 8.62
C THR A 142 -26.96 21.96 8.53
N ASN A 143 -27.00 20.87 9.29
CA ASN A 143 -28.15 19.97 9.44
C ASN A 143 -28.03 19.13 10.72
N GLU A 144 -28.98 18.24 10.94
CA GLU A 144 -29.10 17.38 12.13
C GLU A 144 -27.94 16.43 12.35
N ILE A 145 -27.22 16.06 11.28
CA ILE A 145 -26.11 15.08 11.32
C ILE A 145 -24.87 15.68 12.05
N GLY A 146 -24.59 16.99 11.84
CA GLY A 146 -23.46 17.64 12.49
C GLY A 146 -22.14 16.90 12.30
N ASP A 147 -21.45 16.56 13.39
CA ASP A 147 -20.18 15.81 13.37
C ASP A 147 -20.25 14.40 12.73
N GLY A 148 -21.46 13.87 12.51
CA GLY A 148 -21.64 12.64 11.73
C GLY A 148 -21.07 12.74 10.32
N TRP A 149 -21.05 13.95 9.74
CA TRP A 149 -20.38 14.20 8.46
C TRP A 149 -18.87 13.98 8.53
N GLY A 150 -18.22 14.30 9.66
CA GLY A 150 -16.80 13.99 9.87
C GLY A 150 -16.54 12.49 9.91
N ALA A 151 -17.44 11.71 10.52
CA ALA A 151 -17.37 10.24 10.50
C ALA A 151 -17.59 9.67 9.09
N TYR A 152 -18.53 10.24 8.32
CA TYR A 152 -18.79 9.87 6.93
C TYR A 152 -17.55 10.12 6.06
N ASP A 153 -16.95 11.31 6.11
CA ASP A 153 -15.74 11.67 5.37
C ASP A 153 -14.55 10.79 5.75
N ASN A 154 -14.41 10.46 7.05
CA ASN A 154 -13.40 9.54 7.53
C ASN A 154 -13.59 8.13 6.93
N GLY A 155 -14.84 7.66 6.81
CA GLY A 155 -15.16 6.40 6.15
C GLY A 155 -14.75 6.40 4.68
N LEU A 156 -14.98 7.50 3.95
CA LEU A 156 -14.55 7.67 2.55
C LEU A 156 -13.03 7.63 2.43
N SER A 157 -12.31 8.40 3.25
CA SER A 157 -10.84 8.41 3.27
C SER A 157 -10.27 7.02 3.57
N ASN A 158 -10.83 6.33 4.56
CA ASN A 158 -10.44 4.96 4.90
C ASN A 158 -10.73 3.97 3.77
N CYS A 159 -11.82 4.17 3.02
CA CYS A 159 -12.14 3.35 1.85
C CYS A 159 -11.04 3.49 0.76
N TYR A 160 -10.64 4.70 0.42
CA TYR A 160 -9.55 4.93 -0.52
C TYR A 160 -8.24 4.28 -0.05
N LEU A 161 -7.90 4.43 1.24
CA LEU A 161 -6.71 3.79 1.83
C LEU A 161 -6.72 2.27 1.66
N ILE A 162 -7.82 1.60 2.03
CA ILE A 162 -7.89 0.13 2.00
C ILE A 162 -7.98 -0.43 0.57
N LEU A 163 -8.55 0.30 -0.38
CA LEU A 163 -8.55 -0.08 -1.79
C LEU A 163 -7.15 0.06 -2.39
N GLN A 164 -6.45 1.17 -2.09
CA GLN A 164 -5.05 1.35 -2.51
C GLN A 164 -4.15 0.28 -1.88
N ALA A 165 -4.36 -0.06 -0.60
CA ALA A 165 -3.64 -1.15 0.06
C ALA A 165 -3.82 -2.45 -0.72
N ARG A 166 -5.05 -2.80 -1.10
CA ARG A 166 -5.33 -4.00 -1.89
C ARG A 166 -4.72 -3.93 -3.29
N ALA A 167 -4.73 -2.79 -3.94
CA ALA A 167 -4.08 -2.59 -5.24
C ALA A 167 -2.56 -2.83 -5.17
N MET A 168 -1.93 -2.50 -4.03
CA MET A 168 -0.51 -2.74 -3.76
C MET A 168 -0.22 -4.15 -3.22
N GLY A 169 -1.22 -5.04 -3.12
CA GLY A 169 -1.05 -6.40 -2.61
C GLY A 169 -1.10 -6.52 -1.09
N PHE A 170 -1.41 -5.45 -0.37
CA PHE A 170 -1.62 -5.48 1.07
C PHE A 170 -3.06 -5.82 1.42
N ASP A 171 -3.26 -6.14 2.69
CA ASP A 171 -4.56 -6.43 3.27
C ASP A 171 -4.78 -5.65 4.55
N THR A 172 -6.06 -5.44 4.88
CA THR A 172 -6.42 -4.60 6.02
C THR A 172 -7.53 -5.22 6.86
N LEU A 173 -7.61 -4.76 8.13
CA LEU A 173 -8.75 -4.94 9.02
C LEU A 173 -9.09 -3.62 9.70
N ILE A 174 -10.29 -3.11 9.48
CA ILE A 174 -10.80 -1.95 10.21
C ILE A 174 -11.46 -2.44 11.50
N MET A 175 -11.07 -1.88 12.64
CA MET A 175 -11.53 -2.26 13.96
C MET A 175 -12.16 -1.05 14.67
N GLY A 176 -13.46 -1.16 14.98
CA GLY A 176 -14.17 -0.18 15.80
C GLY A 176 -13.98 -0.43 17.31
N MET A 177 -13.70 -1.67 17.72
CA MET A 177 -13.38 -2.00 19.12
C MET A 177 -11.97 -1.49 19.44
N ARG A 178 -11.87 -0.47 20.24
CA ARG A 178 -10.63 0.20 20.67
C ARG A 178 -10.85 1.00 21.95
N GLU A 179 -9.77 1.25 22.69
CA GLU A 179 -9.74 2.13 23.85
C GLU A 179 -9.33 3.56 23.39
N ALA A 180 -10.30 4.39 23.03
CA ALA A 180 -10.07 5.68 22.38
C ALA A 180 -9.19 6.63 23.21
N ASP A 181 -9.46 6.77 24.52
CA ASP A 181 -8.71 7.70 25.40
C ASP A 181 -7.25 7.28 25.60
N LYS A 182 -7.01 5.97 25.70
CA LYS A 182 -5.64 5.45 25.79
C LYS A 182 -4.88 5.61 24.47
N LEU A 183 -5.54 5.44 23.33
CA LEU A 183 -4.94 5.73 22.01
C LEU A 183 -4.65 7.22 21.87
N ARG A 184 -5.55 8.10 22.34
CA ARG A 184 -5.34 9.55 22.40
C ARG A 184 -4.05 9.87 23.14
N THR A 185 -3.90 9.36 24.35
CA THR A 185 -2.69 9.55 25.17
C THR A 185 -1.45 8.98 24.49
N LEU A 186 -1.53 7.78 23.92
CA LEU A 186 -0.39 7.09 23.28
C LEU A 186 0.20 7.86 22.10
N PHE A 187 -0.65 8.58 21.33
CA PHE A 187 -0.25 9.31 20.13
C PHE A 187 -0.31 10.84 20.29
N ASN A 188 -0.65 11.37 21.46
CA ASN A 188 -0.90 12.78 21.69
C ASN A 188 -1.94 13.37 20.71
N ILE A 189 -3.04 12.61 20.50
CA ILE A 189 -4.11 13.02 19.60
C ILE A 189 -4.86 14.20 20.22
N PRO A 190 -5.05 15.32 19.50
CA PRO A 190 -5.77 16.49 19.98
C PRO A 190 -7.18 16.17 20.47
N GLU A 191 -7.65 16.93 21.47
CA GLU A 191 -8.99 16.74 22.06
C GLU A 191 -10.13 16.99 21.06
N ASN A 192 -9.91 17.86 20.07
CA ASN A 192 -10.89 18.13 19.02
C ASN A 192 -10.98 17.01 17.95
N GLU A 193 -10.18 15.95 18.04
CA GLU A 193 -10.28 14.81 17.15
C GLU A 193 -11.05 13.65 17.79
N THR A 194 -11.92 13.02 17.01
CA THR A 194 -12.57 11.76 17.39
C THR A 194 -11.73 10.58 16.89
N VAL A 195 -11.29 9.71 17.80
CA VAL A 195 -10.64 8.45 17.44
C VAL A 195 -11.70 7.52 16.87
N MET A 196 -11.66 7.25 15.56
CA MET A 196 -12.73 6.54 14.87
C MET A 196 -12.49 5.03 14.79
N ALA A 197 -11.32 4.62 14.35
CA ALA A 197 -10.98 3.22 14.16
C ALA A 197 -9.47 2.97 14.27
N VAL A 198 -9.10 1.71 14.47
CA VAL A 198 -7.74 1.21 14.23
C VAL A 198 -7.77 0.33 12.99
N ILE A 199 -6.86 0.57 12.05
CA ILE A 199 -6.71 -0.20 10.82
C ILE A 199 -5.41 -1.00 10.90
N ALA A 200 -5.51 -2.32 10.92
CA ALA A 200 -4.35 -3.18 10.74
C ALA A 200 -4.03 -3.29 9.24
N LEU A 201 -2.74 -3.26 8.92
CA LEU A 201 -2.22 -3.33 7.56
C LEU A 201 -1.07 -4.34 7.52
N GLY A 202 -1.09 -5.23 6.52
CA GLY A 202 -0.09 -6.28 6.35
C GLY A 202 -0.36 -7.12 5.12
N TYR A 203 0.31 -8.26 5.04
CA TYR A 203 0.05 -9.28 4.04
C TYR A 203 -0.74 -10.42 4.67
N ARG A 204 -1.77 -10.95 3.99
CA ARG A 204 -2.51 -12.11 4.48
C ARG A 204 -1.61 -13.33 4.59
N ALA A 205 -1.74 -14.10 5.69
CA ALA A 205 -1.07 -15.38 5.87
C ALA A 205 -1.86 -16.53 5.22
N GLU A 206 -3.17 -16.33 5.00
CA GLU A 206 -4.09 -17.30 4.42
C GLU A 206 -5.21 -16.59 3.65
N GLU A 207 -5.87 -17.30 2.74
CA GLU A 207 -6.98 -16.72 1.99
C GLU A 207 -8.22 -16.57 2.89
N PRO A 208 -8.73 -15.35 3.10
CA PRO A 208 -9.88 -15.12 3.95
C PRO A 208 -11.18 -15.60 3.28
N ARG A 209 -12.16 -16.00 4.10
CA ARG A 209 -13.49 -16.37 3.60
C ARG A 209 -14.15 -15.21 2.85
N THR A 210 -14.86 -15.52 1.77
CA THR A 210 -15.70 -14.56 1.07
C THR A 210 -16.94 -14.26 1.94
N PRO A 211 -17.21 -12.99 2.26
CA PRO A 211 -18.39 -12.63 3.02
C PRO A 211 -19.65 -12.83 2.15
N ARG A 212 -20.76 -13.19 2.79
CA ARG A 212 -22.07 -13.16 2.16
C ARG A 212 -22.54 -11.70 2.07
N HIS A 213 -23.10 -11.32 0.94
CA HIS A 213 -23.76 -10.03 0.74
C HIS A 213 -25.28 -10.21 0.82
N ARG A 214 -25.98 -9.12 1.08
CA ARG A 214 -27.42 -9.06 0.90
C ARG A 214 -27.76 -9.08 -0.59
N GLU A 215 -28.95 -9.50 -0.93
CA GLU A 215 -29.45 -9.39 -2.30
C GLU A 215 -29.62 -7.91 -2.68
N LEU A 216 -29.41 -7.61 -3.97
CA LEU A 216 -29.43 -6.23 -4.46
C LEU A 216 -30.77 -5.53 -4.14
N ASP A 217 -31.89 -6.22 -4.33
CA ASP A 217 -33.24 -5.68 -4.12
C ASP A 217 -33.56 -5.36 -2.65
N GLU A 218 -32.74 -5.88 -1.70
CA GLU A 218 -32.88 -5.51 -0.28
C GLU A 218 -32.29 -4.11 0.02
N ILE A 219 -31.38 -3.61 -0.84
CA ILE A 219 -30.61 -2.40 -0.58
C ILE A 219 -30.87 -1.26 -1.57
N VAL A 220 -31.62 -1.52 -2.66
CA VAL A 220 -31.98 -0.53 -3.68
C VAL A 220 -33.47 -0.53 -3.96
N LYS A 221 -34.01 0.65 -4.20
CA LYS A 221 -35.37 0.83 -4.70
C LYS A 221 -35.37 1.85 -5.81
N PHE A 222 -36.05 1.54 -6.91
CA PHE A 222 -36.28 2.44 -8.04
C PHE A 222 -37.69 2.98 -7.96
N PHE A 223 -37.87 4.28 -8.22
CA PHE A 223 -39.19 4.96 -8.18
C PHE A 223 -39.46 5.64 -9.51
#